data_e0a6f2b748303483f624fedc6cdded1f
#
_entry.id   e0a6f2b748303483f624fedc6cdded1f
#
_cell.length_a   1.000
_cell.length_b   1.000
_cell.length_c   1.000
_cell.angle_alpha   90.00
_cell.angle_beta   90.00
_cell.angle_gamma   90.00
#
_symmetry.space_group_name_H-M   'P 1'
#
loop_
_entity.id
_entity.type
_entity.pdbx_description
1 polymer ?
#
loop_
_entity_poly.entity_id
_entity_poly.type
_entity_poly.pdbx_seq_one_letter_code
_entity_poly.pdbx_strand_id
1 'polypeptide(L)'
;MPIYKAPVEDVNFLLNDVFQIDRYDNLPGFSDASADVREAILGEAAKLAEEVLQPLNRVGDLEGCARHDDGSVTTPKGFKEAFKQVAEGGWLGLSAPAEYGGQGLPVTLSQAVNEFQCSANMAFSMYGGLTMGATAALIVHGKPEQKKMFVPKMVAGEWTGTMNLTEPQCGTDLGLLRTKAVKQADGSYKISGTKIFISAGEHDLAENIIHLVLARIEGAPAGIKGVSLFVVPKILVNGDGSLGARNGVTCGSIEHKMGIHGNSTCVMNYDGATGWLIGEENKGMQGMFVMMNEARLGVAVQGLAQSEVAYQNAVAYARDRLQGRSLSGPKAPDKPADPIIVHPDVRRTLLTIRAFNEAARAMVVWTALKSDVAHRSSDPKDRQEADDHMGLMTPVMKGVLTDVGFSNAVLAQQMYGGHGYIAEQGMEQFVRDARIAMIYEGANGIQALDLVGRKLPRDGGRAVMAFFNEVATFAKEHGGDEAMKPYVAPMSTALGHLQQATTWLMQNAMMKPDNAGAAATDYMQLFGLVTFAYMWARMAKVALDKIAASGATPYLTTKLVTGRFFMERMLPETSVHLARIQTGCATTMELAAEAF
;
A
#
# COMPACT_ATOMS: atom_id res chain seq x y z
N MET A 1 -4.47 -21.58 -15.06
CA MET A 1 -3.91 -20.90 -13.88
C MET A 1 -3.89 -19.40 -14.14
N PRO A 2 -4.08 -18.56 -13.15
CA PRO A 2 -3.98 -17.12 -13.31
C PRO A 2 -2.63 -16.70 -13.89
N ILE A 3 -2.64 -15.62 -14.67
CA ILE A 3 -1.45 -15.00 -15.28
C ILE A 3 -1.35 -13.55 -14.84
N TYR A 4 -0.17 -12.98 -14.96
CA TYR A 4 0.07 -11.56 -14.70
C TYR A 4 0.97 -10.96 -15.77
N LYS A 5 0.69 -9.73 -16.14
CA LYS A 5 1.51 -8.88 -17.00
C LYS A 5 1.68 -7.51 -16.34
N ALA A 6 2.90 -7.12 -16.10
CA ALA A 6 3.18 -5.82 -15.49
C ALA A 6 2.74 -4.67 -16.41
N PRO A 7 2.03 -3.66 -15.90
CA PRO A 7 1.51 -2.54 -16.69
C PRO A 7 2.59 -1.48 -16.98
N VAL A 8 3.71 -1.89 -17.59
CA VAL A 8 4.89 -1.05 -17.85
C VAL A 8 4.54 0.17 -18.69
N GLU A 9 3.70 0.02 -19.73
CA GLU A 9 3.27 1.14 -20.58
C GLU A 9 2.54 2.21 -19.76
N ASP A 10 1.66 1.78 -18.85
CA ASP A 10 0.89 2.70 -18.02
C ASP A 10 1.76 3.42 -16.98
N VAL A 11 2.71 2.71 -16.37
CA VAL A 11 3.70 3.31 -15.46
C VAL A 11 4.58 4.32 -16.19
N ASN A 12 5.09 3.99 -17.38
CA ASN A 12 5.88 4.91 -18.18
C ASN A 12 5.10 6.17 -18.57
N PHE A 13 3.83 6.03 -18.95
CA PHE A 13 2.95 7.18 -19.23
C PHE A 13 2.79 8.08 -18.01
N LEU A 14 2.62 7.51 -16.82
CA LEU A 14 2.52 8.30 -15.58
C LEU A 14 3.84 9.00 -15.26
N LEU A 15 4.96 8.29 -15.28
CA LEU A 15 6.26 8.84 -14.90
C LEU A 15 6.74 9.92 -15.88
N ASN A 16 6.67 9.63 -17.17
CA ASN A 16 7.28 10.48 -18.19
C ASN A 16 6.35 11.60 -18.67
N ASP A 17 5.05 11.30 -18.85
CA ASP A 17 4.14 12.24 -19.50
C ASP A 17 3.26 13.00 -18.45
N VAL A 18 2.65 12.28 -17.47
CA VAL A 18 1.71 12.91 -16.53
C VAL A 18 2.44 13.66 -15.41
N PHE A 19 3.43 13.03 -14.79
CA PHE A 19 4.17 13.62 -13.67
C PHE A 19 5.50 14.22 -14.09
N GLN A 20 6.00 13.90 -15.28
CA GLN A 20 7.22 14.49 -15.89
C GLN A 20 8.38 14.49 -14.89
N ILE A 21 8.74 13.31 -14.38
CA ILE A 21 9.68 13.19 -13.26
C ILE A 21 11.07 13.75 -13.57
N ASP A 22 11.44 13.91 -14.83
CA ASP A 22 12.68 14.58 -15.23
C ASP A 22 12.75 16.06 -14.77
N ARG A 23 11.61 16.67 -14.42
CA ARG A 23 11.60 18.01 -13.80
C ARG A 23 12.22 18.04 -12.40
N TYR A 24 12.47 16.89 -11.81
CA TYR A 24 13.03 16.73 -10.48
C TYR A 24 14.49 16.29 -10.49
N ASP A 25 15.19 16.45 -11.61
CA ASP A 25 16.61 16.08 -11.77
C ASP A 25 17.55 16.77 -10.77
N ASN A 26 17.10 17.88 -10.19
CA ASN A 26 17.77 18.57 -9.09
C ASN A 26 17.70 17.82 -7.75
N LEU A 27 16.84 16.82 -7.63
CA LEU A 27 16.75 15.99 -6.43
C LEU A 27 17.76 14.83 -6.49
N PRO A 28 18.43 14.50 -5.38
CA PRO A 28 19.37 13.37 -5.34
C PRO A 28 18.74 12.07 -5.87
N GLY A 29 19.45 11.37 -6.76
CA GLY A 29 19.04 10.09 -7.35
C GLY A 29 18.07 10.18 -8.53
N PHE A 30 17.51 11.37 -8.85
CA PHE A 30 16.63 11.53 -10.02
C PHE A 30 17.42 11.60 -11.33
N SER A 31 18.57 12.27 -11.34
CA SER A 31 19.48 12.31 -12.51
C SER A 31 20.00 10.91 -12.87
N ASP A 32 20.14 10.01 -11.90
CA ASP A 32 20.57 8.63 -12.12
C ASP A 32 19.44 7.75 -12.67
N ALA A 33 18.18 8.18 -12.49
CA ALA A 33 16.98 7.53 -12.99
C ALA A 33 16.53 8.13 -14.33
N SER A 34 17.42 8.23 -15.34
CA SER A 34 17.05 8.69 -16.67
C SER A 34 15.94 7.83 -17.30
N ALA A 35 15.30 8.34 -18.39
CA ALA A 35 14.20 7.61 -19.04
C ALA A 35 14.60 6.19 -19.44
N ASP A 36 15.80 6.03 -20.02
CA ASP A 36 16.32 4.72 -20.44
C ASP A 36 16.57 3.79 -19.24
N VAL A 37 17.09 4.33 -18.14
CA VAL A 37 17.31 3.57 -16.89
C VAL A 37 15.97 3.14 -16.28
N ARG A 38 14.97 4.02 -16.26
CA ARG A 38 13.62 3.69 -15.79
C ARG A 38 12.99 2.57 -16.61
N GLU A 39 13.07 2.67 -17.95
CA GLU A 39 12.55 1.65 -18.86
C GLU A 39 13.23 0.29 -18.63
N ALA A 40 14.56 0.27 -18.48
CA ALA A 40 15.31 -0.95 -18.19
C ALA A 40 14.90 -1.56 -16.84
N ILE A 41 14.82 -0.77 -15.76
CA ILE A 41 14.43 -1.23 -14.45
C ILE A 41 12.99 -1.78 -14.45
N LEU A 42 12.04 -1.07 -15.06
CA LEU A 42 10.66 -1.52 -15.16
C LEU A 42 10.54 -2.80 -15.98
N GLY A 43 11.33 -2.92 -17.07
CA GLY A 43 11.38 -4.14 -17.88
C GLY A 43 11.92 -5.35 -17.13
N GLU A 44 13.01 -5.20 -16.39
CA GLU A 44 13.56 -6.29 -15.57
C GLU A 44 12.68 -6.62 -14.36
N ALA A 45 12.05 -5.61 -13.71
CA ALA A 45 11.07 -5.83 -12.65
C ALA A 45 9.85 -6.59 -13.17
N ALA A 46 9.39 -6.29 -14.40
CA ALA A 46 8.30 -7.02 -15.04
C ALA A 46 8.66 -8.50 -15.25
N LYS A 47 9.85 -8.79 -15.78
CA LYS A 47 10.32 -10.18 -15.95
C LYS A 47 10.40 -10.92 -14.62
N LEU A 48 10.99 -10.31 -13.59
CA LEU A 48 11.05 -10.91 -12.26
C LEU A 48 9.63 -11.24 -11.74
N ALA A 49 8.70 -10.30 -11.86
CA ALA A 49 7.33 -10.48 -11.40
C ALA A 49 6.60 -11.58 -12.19
N GLU A 50 6.69 -11.56 -13.52
CA GLU A 50 5.95 -12.45 -14.41
C GLU A 50 6.52 -13.87 -14.45
N GLU A 51 7.84 -14.01 -14.46
CA GLU A 51 8.53 -15.28 -14.73
C GLU A 51 8.98 -16.00 -13.45
N VAL A 52 9.24 -15.26 -12.37
CA VAL A 52 9.76 -15.84 -11.11
C VAL A 52 8.69 -15.82 -10.01
N LEU A 53 8.06 -14.64 -9.74
CA LEU A 53 7.18 -14.50 -8.57
C LEU A 53 5.76 -15.03 -8.83
N GLN A 54 5.19 -14.74 -10.00
CA GLN A 54 3.82 -15.14 -10.33
C GLN A 54 3.63 -16.67 -10.33
N PRO A 55 4.53 -17.49 -10.90
CA PRO A 55 4.39 -18.95 -10.83
C PRO A 55 4.36 -19.49 -9.40
N LEU A 56 5.00 -18.81 -8.46
CA LEU A 56 5.07 -19.21 -7.04
C LEU A 56 3.84 -18.77 -6.23
N ASN A 57 2.97 -17.90 -6.77
CA ASN A 57 1.82 -17.40 -6.02
C ASN A 57 0.87 -18.53 -5.61
N ARG A 58 0.55 -19.41 -6.54
CA ARG A 58 -0.32 -20.57 -6.27
C ARG A 58 0.40 -21.64 -5.43
N VAL A 59 1.69 -21.83 -5.62
CA VAL A 59 2.50 -22.74 -4.80
C VAL A 59 2.45 -22.28 -3.34
N GLY A 60 2.67 -20.98 -3.10
CA GLY A 60 2.61 -20.38 -1.77
C GLY A 60 1.25 -20.54 -1.08
N ASP A 61 0.15 -20.41 -1.85
CA ASP A 61 -1.20 -20.57 -1.31
C ASP A 61 -1.52 -22.02 -0.94
N LEU A 62 -1.10 -22.98 -1.77
CA LEU A 62 -1.40 -24.39 -1.55
C LEU A 62 -0.52 -25.05 -0.48
N GLU A 63 0.77 -24.73 -0.45
CA GLU A 63 1.71 -25.32 0.50
C GLU A 63 1.69 -24.60 1.86
N GLY A 64 1.65 -23.26 1.84
CA GLY A 64 1.80 -22.45 3.04
C GLY A 64 3.19 -22.56 3.67
N CYS A 65 3.37 -21.93 4.83
CA CYS A 65 4.58 -22.06 5.64
C CYS A 65 4.43 -23.19 6.65
N ALA A 66 5.52 -23.88 6.98
CA ALA A 66 5.55 -24.97 7.96
C ALA A 66 6.43 -24.61 9.15
N ARG A 67 5.86 -24.63 10.37
CA ARG A 67 6.62 -24.47 11.62
C ARG A 67 7.06 -25.84 12.14
N HIS A 68 8.31 -25.93 12.58
CA HIS A 68 8.92 -27.13 13.16
C HIS A 68 9.00 -27.05 14.70
N ASP A 69 9.25 -28.19 15.35
CA ASP A 69 9.29 -28.30 16.81
C ASP A 69 10.38 -27.44 17.48
N ASP A 70 11.47 -27.18 16.77
CA ASP A 70 12.55 -26.29 17.19
C ASP A 70 12.22 -24.78 17.06
N GLY A 71 11.00 -24.47 16.58
CA GLY A 71 10.54 -23.10 16.36
C GLY A 71 10.97 -22.49 15.04
N SER A 72 11.72 -23.19 14.20
CA SER A 72 12.04 -22.75 12.84
C SER A 72 10.81 -22.81 11.93
N VAL A 73 10.81 -22.01 10.86
CA VAL A 73 9.74 -21.99 9.86
C VAL A 73 10.35 -22.13 8.47
N THR A 74 9.83 -23.10 7.73
CA THR A 74 10.16 -23.30 6.31
C THR A 74 9.11 -22.60 5.45
N THR A 75 9.56 -21.83 4.47
CA THR A 75 8.72 -21.19 3.45
C THR A 75 8.35 -22.14 2.33
N PRO A 76 7.33 -21.84 1.50
CA PRO A 76 6.94 -22.69 0.38
C PRO A 76 8.08 -22.92 -0.62
N LYS A 77 8.00 -24.05 -1.33
CA LYS A 77 8.99 -24.41 -2.35
C LYS A 77 9.20 -23.30 -3.37
N GLY A 78 10.46 -23.01 -3.66
CA GLY A 78 10.88 -21.98 -4.63
C GLY A 78 10.98 -20.56 -4.05
N PHE A 79 10.43 -20.30 -2.84
CA PHE A 79 10.50 -18.97 -2.22
C PHE A 79 11.94 -18.57 -1.88
N LYS A 80 12.74 -19.51 -1.40
CA LYS A 80 14.13 -19.24 -1.03
C LYS A 80 14.99 -18.85 -2.23
N GLU A 81 14.83 -19.55 -3.34
CA GLU A 81 15.53 -19.29 -4.59
C GLU A 81 15.05 -17.96 -5.21
N ALA A 82 13.75 -17.67 -5.15
CA ALA A 82 13.19 -16.41 -5.61
C ALA A 82 13.67 -15.22 -4.75
N PHE A 83 13.73 -15.38 -3.42
CA PHE A 83 14.22 -14.33 -2.53
C PHE A 83 15.70 -14.03 -2.78
N LYS A 84 16.51 -15.08 -3.03
CA LYS A 84 17.91 -14.90 -3.42
C LYS A 84 18.03 -14.09 -4.71
N GLN A 85 17.21 -14.36 -5.74
CA GLN A 85 17.21 -13.56 -6.98
C GLN A 85 16.81 -12.10 -6.72
N VAL A 86 15.82 -11.85 -5.84
CA VAL A 86 15.43 -10.49 -5.44
C VAL A 86 16.57 -9.77 -4.73
N ALA A 87 17.27 -10.44 -3.82
CA ALA A 87 18.41 -9.88 -3.08
C ALA A 87 19.59 -9.61 -4.03
N GLU A 88 20.02 -10.58 -4.82
CA GLU A 88 21.14 -10.46 -5.78
C GLU A 88 20.86 -9.43 -6.88
N GLY A 89 19.60 -9.24 -7.27
CA GLY A 89 19.16 -8.20 -8.20
C GLY A 89 19.13 -6.79 -7.59
N GLY A 90 19.38 -6.63 -6.29
CA GLY A 90 19.41 -5.33 -5.59
C GLY A 90 18.02 -4.69 -5.41
N TRP A 91 16.94 -5.45 -5.58
CA TRP A 91 15.56 -4.91 -5.54
C TRP A 91 15.15 -4.36 -4.17
N LEU A 92 15.74 -4.87 -3.07
CA LEU A 92 15.49 -4.39 -1.71
C LEU A 92 16.18 -3.05 -1.44
N GLY A 93 17.26 -2.75 -2.16
CA GLY A 93 18.07 -1.54 -2.02
C GLY A 93 17.78 -0.46 -3.05
N LEU A 94 16.73 -0.59 -3.89
CA LEU A 94 16.50 0.30 -5.02
C LEU A 94 16.47 1.79 -4.62
N SER A 95 15.76 2.14 -3.56
CA SER A 95 15.67 3.52 -3.04
C SER A 95 16.52 3.78 -1.79
N ALA A 96 17.21 2.77 -1.26
CA ALA A 96 18.06 2.92 -0.10
C ALA A 96 19.32 3.75 -0.43
N PRO A 97 19.88 4.51 0.55
CA PRO A 97 21.07 5.33 0.32
C PRO A 97 22.29 4.50 -0.11
N ALA A 98 23.10 5.07 -1.02
CA ALA A 98 24.32 4.45 -1.54
C ALA A 98 25.37 4.16 -0.45
N GLU A 99 25.41 4.98 0.60
CA GLU A 99 26.32 4.77 1.75
C GLU A 99 26.09 3.44 2.47
N TYR A 100 24.91 2.82 2.32
CA TYR A 100 24.57 1.51 2.86
C TYR A 100 24.49 0.41 1.79
N GLY A 101 24.99 0.68 0.58
CA GLY A 101 24.96 -0.28 -0.52
C GLY A 101 23.65 -0.27 -1.35
N GLY A 102 22.79 0.72 -1.13
CA GLY A 102 21.60 0.93 -1.95
C GLY A 102 21.90 1.65 -3.27
N GLN A 103 20.90 1.75 -4.13
CA GLN A 103 21.05 2.40 -5.44
C GLN A 103 20.68 3.90 -5.42
N GLY A 104 20.06 4.39 -4.35
CA GLY A 104 19.69 5.79 -4.17
C GLY A 104 18.60 6.31 -5.10
N LEU A 105 17.96 5.44 -5.88
CA LEU A 105 16.95 5.81 -6.87
C LEU A 105 15.65 6.33 -6.23
N PRO A 106 14.78 7.02 -6.98
CA PRO A 106 13.53 7.54 -6.45
C PRO A 106 12.60 6.48 -5.83
N VAL A 107 11.98 6.80 -4.70
CA VAL A 107 10.90 6.00 -4.09
C VAL A 107 9.75 5.82 -5.08
N THR A 108 9.50 6.82 -5.92
CA THR A 108 8.51 6.76 -7.01
C THR A 108 8.71 5.55 -7.91
N LEU A 109 9.95 5.24 -8.30
CA LEU A 109 10.27 4.05 -9.11
C LEU A 109 10.15 2.77 -8.28
N SER A 110 10.62 2.79 -7.04
CA SER A 110 10.50 1.64 -6.12
C SER A 110 9.04 1.23 -5.88
N GLN A 111 8.11 2.18 -5.78
CA GLN A 111 6.68 1.86 -5.59
C GLN A 111 6.04 1.27 -6.85
N ALA A 112 6.47 1.64 -8.05
CA ALA A 112 6.03 0.98 -9.28
C ALA A 112 6.50 -0.48 -9.34
N VAL A 113 7.76 -0.74 -8.97
CA VAL A 113 8.30 -2.11 -8.84
C VAL A 113 7.53 -2.91 -7.77
N ASN A 114 7.20 -2.29 -6.64
CA ASN A 114 6.41 -2.91 -5.57
C ASN A 114 5.01 -3.31 -6.05
N GLU A 115 4.34 -2.51 -6.89
CA GLU A 115 3.07 -2.90 -7.52
C GLU A 115 3.22 -4.20 -8.32
N PHE A 116 4.28 -4.33 -9.12
CA PHE A 116 4.51 -5.51 -9.94
C PHE A 116 4.72 -6.77 -9.07
N GLN A 117 5.56 -6.65 -8.05
CA GLN A 117 5.83 -7.76 -7.12
C GLN A 117 4.58 -8.17 -6.33
N CYS A 118 3.83 -7.21 -5.79
CA CYS A 118 2.59 -7.47 -5.06
C CYS A 118 1.49 -8.10 -5.95
N SER A 119 1.38 -7.68 -7.21
CA SER A 119 0.44 -8.26 -8.17
C SER A 119 0.80 -9.69 -8.52
N ALA A 120 2.09 -9.96 -8.67
CA ALA A 120 2.59 -11.29 -8.99
C ALA A 120 2.48 -12.26 -7.82
N ASN A 121 2.86 -11.85 -6.60
CA ASN A 121 2.82 -12.68 -5.40
C ASN A 121 2.83 -11.82 -4.13
N MET A 122 1.65 -11.45 -3.64
CA MET A 122 1.49 -10.60 -2.47
C MET A 122 2.13 -11.19 -1.20
N ALA A 123 1.95 -12.49 -0.97
CA ALA A 123 2.50 -13.17 0.21
C ALA A 123 4.03 -13.10 0.25
N PHE A 124 4.67 -13.30 -0.90
CA PHE A 124 6.12 -13.22 -1.04
C PHE A 124 6.64 -11.79 -0.87
N SER A 125 6.01 -10.80 -1.50
CA SER A 125 6.47 -9.40 -1.50
C SER A 125 6.55 -8.79 -0.09
N MET A 126 5.78 -9.32 0.86
CA MET A 126 5.77 -8.85 2.25
C MET A 126 7.12 -9.06 2.96
N TYR A 127 7.90 -10.09 2.62
CA TYR A 127 9.23 -10.30 3.21
C TYR A 127 10.18 -9.14 2.89
N GLY A 128 10.17 -8.70 1.63
CA GLY A 128 10.94 -7.53 1.18
C GLY A 128 10.39 -6.22 1.73
N GLY A 129 9.09 -6.02 1.66
CA GLY A 129 8.44 -4.78 2.09
C GLY A 129 8.65 -4.46 3.57
N LEU A 130 8.55 -5.45 4.46
CA LEU A 130 8.85 -5.27 5.88
C LEU A 130 10.33 -4.98 6.14
N THR A 131 11.23 -5.61 5.37
CA THR A 131 12.67 -5.35 5.45
C THR A 131 12.98 -3.91 5.07
N MET A 132 12.41 -3.40 3.98
CA MET A 132 12.58 -2.00 3.55
C MET A 132 12.06 -1.01 4.62
N GLY A 133 10.90 -1.28 5.21
CA GLY A 133 10.35 -0.45 6.29
C GLY A 133 11.21 -0.44 7.54
N ALA A 134 11.73 -1.60 7.97
CA ALA A 134 12.64 -1.70 9.11
C ALA A 134 13.97 -0.97 8.83
N THR A 135 14.49 -1.10 7.62
CA THR A 135 15.69 -0.38 7.14
C THR A 135 15.49 1.13 7.22
N ALA A 136 14.36 1.64 6.73
CA ALA A 136 14.03 3.07 6.79
C ALA A 136 13.99 3.59 8.23
N ALA A 137 13.35 2.87 9.15
CA ALA A 137 13.32 3.25 10.57
C ALA A 137 14.71 3.29 11.22
N LEU A 138 15.56 2.32 10.89
CA LEU A 138 16.95 2.30 11.36
C LEU A 138 17.77 3.46 10.78
N ILE A 139 17.62 3.78 9.50
CA ILE A 139 18.32 4.91 8.85
C ILE A 139 17.94 6.23 9.52
N VAL A 140 16.66 6.44 9.84
CA VAL A 140 16.20 7.69 10.45
C VAL A 140 16.59 7.79 11.93
N HIS A 141 16.34 6.75 12.73
CA HIS A 141 16.38 6.80 14.18
C HIS A 141 17.49 5.94 14.83
N GLY A 142 18.13 5.06 14.08
CA GLY A 142 19.22 4.22 14.58
C GLY A 142 20.46 5.05 14.96
N LYS A 143 21.21 4.58 15.95
CA LYS A 143 22.54 5.11 16.26
C LYS A 143 23.53 4.76 15.15
N PRO A 144 24.64 5.52 14.99
CA PRO A 144 25.62 5.23 13.94
C PRO A 144 26.11 3.77 13.92
N GLU A 145 26.32 3.19 15.10
CA GLU A 145 26.79 1.79 15.24
C GLU A 145 25.70 0.81 14.77
N GLN A 146 24.43 1.09 15.10
CA GLN A 146 23.28 0.26 14.65
C GLN A 146 23.11 0.32 13.14
N LYS A 147 23.19 1.52 12.56
CA LYS A 147 23.13 1.72 11.12
C LYS A 147 24.23 0.93 10.41
N LYS A 148 25.47 1.08 10.85
CA LYS A 148 26.63 0.39 10.27
C LYS A 148 26.52 -1.13 10.39
N MET A 149 25.96 -1.63 11.50
CA MET A 149 25.85 -3.07 11.77
C MET A 149 24.73 -3.75 10.99
N PHE A 150 23.55 -3.14 10.90
CA PHE A 150 22.35 -3.81 10.40
C PHE A 150 21.97 -3.38 8.98
N VAL A 151 22.06 -2.08 8.66
CA VAL A 151 21.47 -1.55 7.44
C VAL A 151 22.10 -2.12 6.15
N PRO A 152 23.43 -2.23 5.99
CA PRO A 152 24.02 -2.76 4.76
C PRO A 152 23.55 -4.18 4.43
N LYS A 153 23.49 -5.06 5.44
CA LYS A 153 23.03 -6.44 5.25
C LYS A 153 21.54 -6.56 4.96
N MET A 154 20.73 -5.65 5.52
CA MET A 154 19.30 -5.58 5.21
C MET A 154 19.05 -5.04 3.80
N VAL A 155 19.80 -4.06 3.36
CA VAL A 155 19.76 -3.51 1.98
C VAL A 155 20.18 -4.56 0.96
N ALA A 156 21.21 -5.36 1.27
CA ALA A 156 21.66 -6.47 0.43
C ALA A 156 20.71 -7.69 0.43
N GLY A 157 19.72 -7.74 1.34
CA GLY A 157 18.84 -8.89 1.51
C GLY A 157 19.46 -10.11 2.17
N GLU A 158 20.69 -9.99 2.70
CA GLU A 158 21.32 -11.04 3.51
C GLU A 158 20.56 -11.25 4.83
N TRP A 159 20.05 -10.16 5.40
CA TRP A 159 19.18 -10.14 6.57
C TRP A 159 17.85 -9.48 6.25
N THR A 160 16.77 -9.94 6.92
CA THR A 160 15.45 -9.35 6.79
C THR A 160 15.07 -8.56 8.02
N GLY A 161 14.00 -7.77 7.92
CA GLY A 161 13.47 -6.96 9.00
C GLY A 161 11.99 -7.21 9.25
N THR A 162 11.54 -7.02 10.49
CA THR A 162 10.14 -7.17 10.89
C THR A 162 9.68 -6.07 11.82
N MET A 163 8.36 -5.90 11.92
CA MET A 163 7.68 -4.95 12.78
C MET A 163 6.88 -5.68 13.86
N ASN A 164 7.23 -5.49 15.14
CA ASN A 164 6.65 -6.21 16.28
C ASN A 164 5.91 -5.26 17.23
N LEU A 165 4.61 -5.04 16.97
CA LEU A 165 3.76 -4.13 17.73
C LEU A 165 2.73 -4.88 18.55
N THR A 166 1.86 -5.63 17.87
CA THR A 166 0.64 -6.22 18.37
C THR A 166 0.89 -7.29 19.42
N GLU A 167 0.10 -7.26 20.47
CA GLU A 167 0.06 -8.29 21.52
C GLU A 167 -1.35 -8.85 21.67
N PRO A 168 -1.57 -9.99 22.35
CA PRO A 168 -2.90 -10.60 22.47
C PRO A 168 -4.00 -9.65 22.98
N GLN A 169 -3.66 -8.68 23.81
CA GLN A 169 -4.61 -7.72 24.39
C GLN A 169 -4.61 -6.35 23.69
N CYS A 170 -3.72 -6.09 22.74
CA CYS A 170 -3.67 -4.80 22.06
C CYS A 170 -3.18 -4.89 20.62
N GLY A 171 -3.87 -4.20 19.72
CA GLY A 171 -3.47 -4.04 18.32
C GLY A 171 -3.62 -2.58 17.90
N THR A 172 -4.84 -2.04 17.98
CA THR A 172 -5.12 -0.64 17.66
C THR A 172 -4.62 0.31 18.75
N ASP A 173 -4.89 -0.01 20.02
CA ASP A 173 -4.40 0.78 21.17
C ASP A 173 -3.11 0.18 21.73
N LEU A 174 -1.97 0.63 21.20
CA LEU A 174 -0.64 0.21 21.63
C LEU A 174 -0.25 0.75 23.01
N GLY A 175 -1.03 1.64 23.60
CA GLY A 175 -0.87 2.06 25.00
C GLY A 175 -1.05 0.92 26.00
N LEU A 176 -1.72 -0.16 25.60
CA LEU A 176 -1.99 -1.34 26.41
C LEU A 176 -0.88 -2.42 26.34
N LEU A 177 0.18 -2.22 25.55
CA LEU A 177 1.24 -3.22 25.41
C LEU A 177 1.94 -3.51 26.76
N ARG A 178 2.33 -4.78 26.95
CA ARG A 178 2.90 -5.33 28.18
C ARG A 178 4.33 -5.85 28.01
N THR A 179 4.84 -6.03 26.81
CA THR A 179 6.25 -6.41 26.57
C THR A 179 7.16 -5.47 27.33
N LYS A 180 8.07 -6.03 28.12
CA LYS A 180 8.98 -5.29 29.01
C LYS A 180 10.38 -5.21 28.44
N ALA A 181 11.10 -4.14 28.77
CA ALA A 181 12.51 -3.94 28.51
C ALA A 181 13.22 -3.57 29.81
N VAL A 182 14.17 -4.39 30.23
CA VAL A 182 14.96 -4.18 31.46
C VAL A 182 16.39 -3.78 31.08
N LYS A 183 16.78 -2.57 31.44
CA LYS A 183 18.12 -2.01 31.14
C LYS A 183 19.25 -2.81 31.78
N GLN A 184 20.31 -3.05 31.03
CA GLN A 184 21.51 -3.75 31.49
C GLN A 184 22.68 -2.79 31.69
N ALA A 185 23.70 -3.22 32.43
CA ALA A 185 24.88 -2.40 32.72
C ALA A 185 25.71 -2.05 31.48
N ASP A 186 25.65 -2.88 30.43
CA ASP A 186 26.33 -2.69 29.15
C ASP A 186 25.57 -1.77 28.16
N GLY A 187 24.42 -1.23 28.59
CA GLY A 187 23.56 -0.37 27.76
C GLY A 187 22.60 -1.13 26.83
N SER A 188 22.63 -2.46 26.84
CA SER A 188 21.59 -3.29 26.20
C SER A 188 20.33 -3.37 27.06
N TYR A 189 19.29 -4.03 26.55
CA TYR A 189 18.05 -4.31 27.29
C TYR A 189 17.68 -5.78 27.15
N LYS A 190 17.11 -6.34 28.21
CA LYS A 190 16.46 -7.65 28.17
C LYS A 190 14.98 -7.46 27.89
N ILE A 191 14.56 -7.97 26.72
CA ILE A 191 13.19 -7.86 26.23
C ILE A 191 12.44 -9.14 26.57
N SER A 192 11.26 -9.02 27.20
CA SER A 192 10.41 -10.16 27.58
C SER A 192 8.93 -9.87 27.32
N GLY A 193 8.26 -10.78 26.61
CA GLY A 193 6.84 -10.68 26.25
C GLY A 193 6.51 -11.46 24.99
N THR A 194 5.25 -11.36 24.56
CA THR A 194 4.76 -12.07 23.38
C THR A 194 4.14 -11.08 22.40
N LYS A 195 4.55 -11.17 21.15
CA LYS A 195 4.00 -10.42 20.03
C LYS A 195 3.24 -11.38 19.09
N ILE A 196 2.09 -10.95 18.59
CA ILE A 196 1.25 -11.75 17.71
C ILE A 196 1.07 -11.09 16.34
N PHE A 197 0.68 -11.88 15.36
CA PHE A 197 0.47 -11.44 13.98
C PHE A 197 1.72 -10.84 13.32
N ILE A 198 2.90 -11.35 13.68
CA ILE A 198 4.15 -10.83 13.14
C ILE A 198 4.43 -11.47 11.79
N SER A 199 4.19 -10.71 10.73
CA SER A 199 4.52 -11.12 9.37
C SER A 199 6.03 -11.28 9.22
N ALA A 200 6.45 -12.38 8.59
CA ALA A 200 7.86 -12.74 8.41
C ALA A 200 8.66 -12.82 9.73
N GLY A 201 7.98 -13.11 10.87
CA GLY A 201 8.64 -13.17 12.18
C GLY A 201 9.69 -14.28 12.31
N GLU A 202 9.50 -15.39 11.61
CA GLU A 202 10.46 -16.48 11.47
C GLU A 202 10.33 -17.07 10.07
N HIS A 203 11.45 -17.34 9.41
CA HIS A 203 11.53 -17.95 8.08
C HIS A 203 12.96 -18.38 7.75
N ASP A 204 13.13 -19.08 6.62
CA ASP A 204 14.40 -19.63 6.13
C ASP A 204 14.98 -18.90 4.89
N LEU A 205 14.49 -17.68 4.59
CA LEU A 205 14.89 -16.92 3.39
C LEU A 205 16.22 -16.16 3.58
N ALA A 206 16.59 -15.85 4.82
CA ALA A 206 17.75 -15.02 5.15
C ALA A 206 18.52 -15.60 6.34
N GLU A 207 19.79 -15.21 6.48
CA GLU A 207 20.67 -15.69 7.56
C GLU A 207 20.23 -15.18 8.95
N ASN A 208 19.68 -13.97 9.02
CA ASN A 208 19.22 -13.34 10.25
C ASN A 208 17.94 -12.55 10.03
N ILE A 209 17.18 -12.32 11.10
CA ILE A 209 15.98 -11.50 11.11
C ILE A 209 16.14 -10.42 12.16
N ILE A 210 15.98 -9.17 11.77
CA ILE A 210 16.14 -7.99 12.62
C ILE A 210 14.76 -7.49 13.03
N HIS A 211 14.35 -7.80 14.26
CA HIS A 211 13.04 -7.42 14.78
C HIS A 211 13.07 -6.00 15.33
N LEU A 212 12.21 -5.11 14.85
CA LEU A 212 11.92 -3.83 15.48
C LEU A 212 10.76 -4.00 16.45
N VAL A 213 11.04 -3.92 17.76
CA VAL A 213 10.12 -4.34 18.82
C VAL A 213 9.71 -3.14 19.67
N LEU A 214 8.40 -2.89 19.78
CA LEU A 214 7.85 -1.97 20.77
C LEU A 214 7.78 -2.65 22.15
N ALA A 215 8.39 -2.03 23.15
CA ALA A 215 8.38 -2.51 24.52
C ALA A 215 8.35 -1.33 25.50
N ARG A 216 8.03 -1.63 26.75
CA ARG A 216 7.97 -0.67 27.84
C ARG A 216 9.18 -0.86 28.74
N ILE A 217 10.01 0.17 28.90
CA ILE A 217 11.12 0.17 29.85
C ILE A 217 10.56 0.08 31.26
N GLU A 218 11.22 -0.67 32.14
CA GLU A 218 10.80 -0.79 33.53
C GLU A 218 10.78 0.59 34.20
N GLY A 219 9.65 0.94 34.85
CA GLY A 219 9.43 2.25 35.45
C GLY A 219 8.94 3.34 34.47
N ALA A 220 8.77 3.05 33.19
CA ALA A 220 8.24 4.01 32.20
C ALA A 220 6.77 4.39 32.49
N PRO A 221 6.33 5.60 32.06
CA PRO A 221 4.94 6.03 32.19
C PRO A 221 3.94 5.03 31.58
N ALA A 222 2.75 4.96 32.14
CA ALA A 222 1.65 4.18 31.57
C ALA A 222 1.17 4.76 30.22
N GLY A 223 0.48 3.93 29.43
CA GLY A 223 -0.08 4.34 28.13
C GLY A 223 0.97 4.50 27.03
N ILE A 224 0.57 5.13 25.94
CA ILE A 224 1.38 5.27 24.71
C ILE A 224 2.68 6.06 24.94
N LYS A 225 2.70 6.97 25.90
CA LYS A 225 3.84 7.84 26.21
C LYS A 225 5.01 7.10 26.91
N GLY A 226 4.82 5.85 27.32
CA GLY A 226 5.88 5.04 27.93
C GLY A 226 6.43 3.95 27.02
N VAL A 227 6.11 3.98 25.72
CA VAL A 227 6.54 2.98 24.76
C VAL A 227 7.85 3.39 24.10
N SER A 228 8.80 2.45 24.06
CA SER A 228 10.12 2.61 23.43
C SER A 228 10.30 1.59 22.31
N LEU A 229 11.21 1.88 21.36
CA LEU A 229 11.51 1.03 20.22
C LEU A 229 12.89 0.38 20.39
N PHE A 230 12.98 -0.92 20.09
CA PHE A 230 14.22 -1.68 20.20
C PHE A 230 14.53 -2.44 18.91
N VAL A 231 15.81 -2.54 18.57
CA VAL A 231 16.33 -3.50 17.60
C VAL A 231 16.72 -4.78 18.36
N VAL A 232 16.15 -5.90 17.93
CA VAL A 232 16.32 -7.22 18.54
C VAL A 232 16.62 -8.23 17.43
N PRO A 233 17.89 -8.58 17.18
CA PRO A 233 18.21 -9.56 16.16
C PRO A 233 17.85 -10.98 16.63
N LYS A 234 17.41 -11.84 15.72
CA LYS A 234 17.14 -13.27 15.95
C LYS A 234 18.43 -14.00 16.37
N ILE A 235 19.53 -13.69 15.69
CA ILE A 235 20.89 -14.16 16.02
C ILE A 235 21.71 -12.93 16.38
N LEU A 236 22.37 -12.97 17.53
CA LEU A 236 23.24 -11.88 17.98
C LEU A 236 24.36 -11.63 16.97
N VAL A 237 24.75 -10.37 16.83
CA VAL A 237 25.80 -9.95 15.90
C VAL A 237 27.02 -9.55 16.70
N ASN A 238 28.18 -10.13 16.37
CA ASN A 238 29.47 -9.83 16.98
C ASN A 238 29.96 -8.45 16.50
N GLY A 239 30.96 -7.89 17.21
CA GLY A 239 31.49 -6.58 16.87
C GLY A 239 32.16 -6.48 15.48
N ASP A 240 32.55 -7.61 14.90
CA ASP A 240 33.08 -7.73 13.53
C ASP A 240 31.99 -7.93 12.45
N GLY A 241 30.70 -7.98 12.86
CA GLY A 241 29.56 -8.20 11.96
C GLY A 241 29.24 -9.66 11.68
N SER A 242 29.97 -10.62 12.23
CA SER A 242 29.67 -12.06 12.11
C SER A 242 28.49 -12.46 13.00
N LEU A 243 27.83 -13.57 12.65
CA LEU A 243 26.73 -14.13 13.43
C LEU A 243 27.28 -14.80 14.70
N GLY A 244 26.66 -14.47 15.83
CA GLY A 244 26.97 -15.01 17.15
C GLY A 244 25.97 -16.09 17.60
N ALA A 245 25.65 -16.07 18.90
CA ALA A 245 24.70 -17.01 19.50
C ALA A 245 23.25 -16.66 19.13
N ARG A 246 22.38 -17.66 19.15
CA ARG A 246 20.92 -17.46 19.05
C ARG A 246 20.44 -16.58 20.21
N ASN A 247 19.64 -15.59 19.90
CA ASN A 247 19.04 -14.71 20.90
C ASN A 247 17.81 -15.36 21.54
N GLY A 248 17.31 -14.80 22.64
CA GLY A 248 16.09 -15.24 23.33
C GLY A 248 14.80 -14.91 22.57
N VAL A 249 14.78 -15.18 21.26
CA VAL A 249 13.63 -14.95 20.36
C VAL A 249 13.23 -16.27 19.73
N THR A 250 11.94 -16.64 19.88
CA THR A 250 11.41 -17.90 19.34
C THR A 250 10.05 -17.71 18.69
N CYS A 251 9.78 -18.43 17.61
CA CYS A 251 8.46 -18.53 17.03
C CYS A 251 7.65 -19.60 17.77
N GLY A 252 6.65 -19.18 18.55
CA GLY A 252 5.78 -20.07 19.31
C GLY A 252 4.78 -20.80 18.43
N SER A 253 4.20 -20.11 17.45
CA SER A 253 3.26 -20.65 16.46
C SER A 253 3.21 -19.78 15.22
N ILE A 254 2.62 -20.30 14.15
CA ILE A 254 2.20 -19.55 12.98
C ILE A 254 0.69 -19.61 12.84
N GLU A 255 0.08 -18.56 12.31
CA GLU A 255 -1.36 -18.44 12.16
C GLU A 255 -1.86 -19.20 10.91
N HIS A 256 -2.98 -19.89 11.04
CA HIS A 256 -3.76 -20.41 9.91
C HIS A 256 -4.67 -19.28 9.40
N LYS A 257 -4.36 -18.72 8.24
CA LYS A 257 -4.99 -17.53 7.72
C LYS A 257 -5.97 -17.82 6.59
N MET A 258 -6.86 -16.87 6.31
CA MET A 258 -7.76 -16.88 5.16
C MET A 258 -6.99 -16.83 3.82
N GLY A 259 -5.91 -16.06 3.76
CA GLY A 259 -5.07 -15.85 2.57
C GLY A 259 -3.62 -15.59 2.94
N ILE A 260 -2.81 -15.18 1.94
CA ILE A 260 -1.37 -14.95 2.07
C ILE A 260 -0.64 -16.10 2.79
N HIS A 261 -1.00 -17.33 2.45
CA HIS A 261 -0.48 -18.53 3.12
C HIS A 261 1.04 -18.69 2.97
N GLY A 262 1.60 -18.19 1.87
CA GLY A 262 3.04 -18.20 1.62
C GLY A 262 3.85 -17.22 2.49
N ASN A 263 3.20 -16.36 3.29
CA ASN A 263 3.88 -15.53 4.28
C ASN A 263 3.67 -16.09 5.69
N SER A 264 4.76 -16.26 6.45
CA SER A 264 4.68 -16.68 7.85
C SER A 264 4.13 -15.53 8.70
N THR A 265 3.02 -15.78 9.40
CA THR A 265 2.45 -14.82 10.37
C THR A 265 2.61 -15.45 11.75
N CYS A 266 3.55 -14.92 12.53
CA CYS A 266 4.10 -15.59 13.70
C CYS A 266 3.58 -15.02 15.01
N VAL A 267 3.51 -15.88 16.02
CA VAL A 267 3.54 -15.53 17.44
C VAL A 267 4.99 -15.55 17.88
N MET A 268 5.56 -14.38 18.19
CA MET A 268 6.96 -14.24 18.59
C MET A 268 7.08 -14.10 20.10
N ASN A 269 7.83 -15.00 20.72
CA ASN A 269 8.12 -14.98 22.15
C ASN A 269 9.54 -14.43 22.38
N TYR A 270 9.62 -13.46 23.28
CA TYR A 270 10.85 -12.85 23.75
C TYR A 270 11.08 -13.29 25.20
N ASP A 271 12.14 -14.04 25.45
CA ASP A 271 12.52 -14.54 26.78
C ASP A 271 13.89 -14.01 27.17
N GLY A 272 13.90 -12.81 27.74
CA GLY A 272 15.13 -12.10 28.06
C GLY A 272 16.00 -11.82 26.82
N ALA A 273 15.38 -11.65 25.66
CA ALA A 273 16.09 -11.36 24.42
C ALA A 273 16.91 -10.08 24.52
N THR A 274 18.16 -10.11 24.06
CA THR A 274 19.01 -8.93 24.04
C THR A 274 18.60 -8.01 22.91
N GLY A 275 18.37 -6.74 23.25
CA GLY A 275 18.02 -5.70 22.27
C GLY A 275 18.65 -4.35 22.65
N TRP A 276 18.62 -3.42 21.72
CA TRP A 276 19.16 -2.07 21.89
C TRP A 276 18.13 -1.03 21.51
N LEU A 277 18.08 0.05 22.31
CA LEU A 277 17.16 1.17 22.08
C LEU A 277 17.45 1.85 20.74
N ILE A 278 16.39 2.07 19.95
CA ILE A 278 16.38 2.92 18.75
C ILE A 278 15.77 4.27 19.12
N GLY A 279 16.45 5.35 18.79
CA GLY A 279 16.04 6.70 19.15
C GLY A 279 16.13 6.97 20.66
N GLU A 280 15.10 7.60 21.23
CA GLU A 280 15.02 8.01 22.63
C GLU A 280 14.05 7.14 23.43
N GLU A 281 14.31 7.01 24.76
CA GLU A 281 13.39 6.35 25.69
C GLU A 281 12.01 7.04 25.66
N ASN A 282 10.94 6.24 25.67
CA ASN A 282 9.54 6.71 25.66
C ASN A 282 9.08 7.43 24.38
N LYS A 283 9.88 7.38 23.31
CA LYS A 283 9.55 7.91 21.99
C LYS A 283 9.45 6.83 20.91
N GLY A 284 9.21 5.58 21.31
CA GLY A 284 9.18 4.44 20.40
C GLY A 284 8.14 4.55 19.28
N MET A 285 7.01 5.20 19.54
CA MET A 285 6.02 5.43 18.50
C MET A 285 6.52 6.37 17.40
N GLN A 286 7.32 7.37 17.75
CA GLN A 286 7.90 8.28 16.77
C GLN A 286 8.82 7.53 15.79
N GLY A 287 9.68 6.64 16.32
CA GLY A 287 10.54 5.79 15.49
C GLY A 287 9.75 4.78 14.66
N MET A 288 8.71 4.17 15.24
CA MET A 288 7.88 3.18 14.57
C MET A 288 6.99 3.80 13.48
N PHE A 289 6.59 5.07 13.59
CA PHE A 289 5.78 5.74 12.58
C PHE A 289 6.48 5.84 11.22
N VAL A 290 7.81 5.92 11.18
CA VAL A 290 8.56 5.88 9.90
C VAL A 290 8.26 4.56 9.18
N MET A 291 8.45 3.43 9.84
CA MET A 291 8.14 2.11 9.29
C MET A 291 6.65 1.95 8.96
N MET A 292 5.75 2.43 9.85
CA MET A 292 4.30 2.33 9.63
C MET A 292 3.82 3.16 8.45
N ASN A 293 4.41 4.31 8.16
CA ASN A 293 4.02 5.13 7.01
C ASN A 293 4.46 4.47 5.70
N GLU A 294 5.68 3.92 5.66
CA GLU A 294 6.15 3.11 4.53
C GLU A 294 5.25 1.87 4.34
N ALA A 295 4.94 1.15 5.42
CA ALA A 295 4.06 -0.01 5.38
C ALA A 295 2.65 0.35 4.89
N ARG A 296 2.07 1.48 5.32
CA ARG A 296 0.73 1.94 4.86
C ARG A 296 0.71 2.25 3.38
N LEU A 297 1.77 2.88 2.85
CA LEU A 297 1.90 3.11 1.41
C LEU A 297 1.99 1.77 0.67
N GLY A 298 2.82 0.84 1.14
CA GLY A 298 2.92 -0.51 0.59
C GLY A 298 1.60 -1.29 0.63
N VAL A 299 0.83 -1.18 1.74
CA VAL A 299 -0.50 -1.82 1.86
C VAL A 299 -1.53 -1.19 0.92
N ALA A 300 -1.47 0.12 0.69
CA ALA A 300 -2.30 0.75 -0.34
C ALA A 300 -2.01 0.16 -1.73
N VAL A 301 -0.72 -0.05 -2.06
CA VAL A 301 -0.30 -0.72 -3.30
C VAL A 301 -0.80 -2.16 -3.36
N GLN A 302 -0.87 -2.91 -2.25
CA GLN A 302 -1.44 -4.27 -2.23
C GLN A 302 -2.91 -4.29 -2.68
N GLY A 303 -3.71 -3.29 -2.28
CA GLY A 303 -5.09 -3.15 -2.75
C GLY A 303 -5.20 -2.97 -4.27
N LEU A 304 -4.39 -2.08 -4.82
CA LEU A 304 -4.26 -1.90 -6.27
C LEU A 304 -3.78 -3.18 -6.96
N ALA A 305 -2.73 -3.80 -6.45
CA ALA A 305 -2.07 -4.95 -7.05
C ALA A 305 -3.01 -6.18 -7.16
N GLN A 306 -3.77 -6.48 -6.11
CA GLN A 306 -4.74 -7.58 -6.14
C GLN A 306 -5.92 -7.27 -7.09
N SER A 307 -6.36 -6.01 -7.16
CA SER A 307 -7.34 -5.56 -8.16
C SER A 307 -6.81 -5.73 -9.58
N GLU A 308 -5.55 -5.37 -9.85
CA GLU A 308 -4.93 -5.43 -11.17
C GLU A 308 -4.79 -6.87 -11.68
N VAL A 309 -4.19 -7.77 -10.90
CA VAL A 309 -4.02 -9.16 -11.33
C VAL A 309 -5.37 -9.88 -11.51
N ALA A 310 -6.33 -9.63 -10.62
CA ALA A 310 -7.68 -10.17 -10.75
C ALA A 310 -8.39 -9.65 -12.01
N TYR A 311 -8.26 -8.35 -12.31
CA TYR A 311 -8.79 -7.72 -13.51
C TYR A 311 -8.26 -8.36 -14.81
N GLN A 312 -6.95 -8.54 -14.92
CA GLN A 312 -6.33 -9.09 -16.11
C GLN A 312 -6.88 -10.49 -16.43
N ASN A 313 -7.03 -11.32 -15.41
CA ASN A 313 -7.60 -12.66 -15.55
C ASN A 313 -9.10 -12.61 -15.90
N ALA A 314 -9.86 -11.70 -15.29
CA ALA A 314 -11.28 -11.50 -15.62
C ALA A 314 -11.48 -11.07 -17.08
N VAL A 315 -10.63 -10.17 -17.60
CA VAL A 315 -10.67 -9.74 -19.01
C VAL A 315 -10.36 -10.90 -19.95
N ALA A 316 -9.31 -11.68 -19.66
CA ALA A 316 -8.92 -12.83 -20.47
C ALA A 316 -10.06 -13.84 -20.54
N TYR A 317 -10.65 -14.20 -19.40
CA TYR A 317 -11.80 -15.10 -19.34
C TYR A 317 -13.02 -14.55 -20.08
N ALA A 318 -13.35 -13.27 -19.91
CA ALA A 318 -14.52 -12.66 -20.55
C ALA A 318 -14.40 -12.59 -22.09
N ARG A 319 -13.19 -12.52 -22.63
CA ARG A 319 -12.93 -12.58 -24.08
C ARG A 319 -13.08 -13.99 -24.65
N ASP A 320 -12.80 -15.01 -23.87
CA ASP A 320 -12.82 -16.40 -24.32
C ASP A 320 -14.16 -17.09 -24.05
N ARG A 321 -14.79 -16.83 -22.90
CA ARG A 321 -16.02 -17.50 -22.46
C ARG A 321 -17.21 -17.12 -23.33
N LEU A 322 -17.81 -18.12 -23.98
CA LEU A 322 -18.99 -17.96 -24.83
C LEU A 322 -20.27 -18.22 -24.02
N GLN A 323 -21.16 -17.23 -23.90
CA GLN A 323 -22.51 -17.38 -23.30
C GLN A 323 -23.46 -16.31 -23.79
N GLY A 324 -24.64 -16.77 -24.26
CA GLY A 324 -25.70 -15.89 -24.74
C GLY A 324 -25.39 -15.19 -26.07
N ARG A 325 -26.22 -14.24 -26.44
CA ARG A 325 -26.05 -13.36 -27.61
C ARG A 325 -26.17 -11.91 -27.15
N SER A 326 -25.43 -11.03 -27.79
CA SER A 326 -25.57 -9.59 -27.56
C SER A 326 -26.98 -9.12 -27.86
N LEU A 327 -27.52 -8.22 -27.04
CA LEU A 327 -28.84 -7.61 -27.22
C LEU A 327 -28.99 -6.86 -28.57
N SER A 328 -27.87 -6.38 -29.12
CA SER A 328 -27.80 -5.69 -30.42
C SER A 328 -27.49 -6.62 -31.60
N GLY A 329 -27.77 -7.91 -31.45
CA GLY A 329 -27.48 -8.96 -32.43
C GLY A 329 -26.13 -9.65 -32.25
N PRO A 330 -25.95 -10.85 -32.85
CA PRO A 330 -24.75 -11.65 -32.71
C PRO A 330 -23.48 -10.88 -33.07
N LYS A 331 -22.44 -10.98 -32.22
CA LYS A 331 -21.10 -10.38 -32.43
C LYS A 331 -20.09 -11.41 -32.92
N ALA A 332 -20.37 -12.69 -32.71
CA ALA A 332 -19.60 -13.82 -33.22
C ALA A 332 -20.58 -14.81 -33.89
N PRO A 333 -21.11 -14.49 -35.09
CA PRO A 333 -22.17 -15.28 -35.72
C PRO A 333 -21.73 -16.72 -36.04
N ASP A 334 -20.42 -16.92 -36.29
CA ASP A 334 -19.84 -18.24 -36.61
C ASP A 334 -19.65 -19.13 -35.38
N LYS A 335 -19.86 -18.60 -34.16
CA LYS A 335 -19.75 -19.34 -32.91
C LYS A 335 -21.11 -19.67 -32.33
N PRO A 336 -21.26 -20.72 -31.48
CA PRO A 336 -22.52 -21.10 -30.86
C PRO A 336 -23.10 -20.03 -29.92
N ALA A 337 -22.26 -19.13 -29.39
CA ALA A 337 -22.64 -18.00 -28.55
C ALA A 337 -21.62 -16.85 -28.72
N ASP A 338 -21.92 -15.68 -28.21
CA ASP A 338 -20.98 -14.57 -28.19
C ASP A 338 -20.04 -14.68 -26.97
N PRO A 339 -18.80 -14.12 -27.03
CA PRO A 339 -17.98 -13.91 -25.84
C PRO A 339 -18.69 -13.02 -24.84
N ILE A 340 -18.60 -13.34 -23.55
CA ILE A 340 -19.35 -12.59 -22.52
C ILE A 340 -18.94 -11.11 -22.42
N ILE A 341 -17.74 -10.74 -22.88
CA ILE A 341 -17.27 -9.35 -22.93
C ILE A 341 -18.15 -8.42 -23.79
N VAL A 342 -19.02 -8.96 -24.65
CA VAL A 342 -19.92 -8.14 -25.46
C VAL A 342 -21.13 -7.63 -24.67
N HIS A 343 -21.43 -8.24 -23.53
CA HIS A 343 -22.59 -7.86 -22.72
C HIS A 343 -22.33 -6.58 -21.91
N PRO A 344 -23.29 -5.63 -21.91
CA PRO A 344 -23.11 -4.32 -21.27
C PRO A 344 -22.75 -4.40 -19.78
N ASP A 345 -23.32 -5.34 -19.03
CA ASP A 345 -23.05 -5.49 -17.59
C ASP A 345 -21.63 -6.01 -17.32
N VAL A 346 -21.16 -6.98 -18.13
CA VAL A 346 -19.77 -7.46 -18.07
C VAL A 346 -18.80 -6.31 -18.36
N ARG A 347 -19.08 -5.52 -19.42
CA ARG A 347 -18.25 -4.34 -19.75
C ARG A 347 -18.28 -3.29 -18.66
N ARG A 348 -19.44 -3.01 -18.06
CA ARG A 348 -19.55 -2.10 -16.91
C ARG A 348 -18.63 -2.56 -15.78
N THR A 349 -18.68 -3.83 -15.41
CA THR A 349 -17.85 -4.39 -14.33
C THR A 349 -16.36 -4.28 -14.65
N LEU A 350 -15.94 -4.69 -15.82
CA LEU A 350 -14.53 -4.60 -16.23
C LEU A 350 -14.04 -3.15 -16.31
N LEU A 351 -14.87 -2.22 -16.80
CA LEU A 351 -14.53 -0.80 -16.83
C LEU A 351 -14.44 -0.19 -15.42
N THR A 352 -15.31 -0.61 -14.49
CA THR A 352 -15.23 -0.18 -13.07
C THR A 352 -13.88 -0.55 -12.47
N ILE A 353 -13.44 -1.81 -12.64
CA ILE A 353 -12.16 -2.26 -12.11
C ILE A 353 -11.00 -1.51 -12.79
N ARG A 354 -11.02 -1.40 -14.11
CA ARG A 354 -9.99 -0.70 -14.87
C ARG A 354 -9.87 0.78 -14.49
N ALA A 355 -11.01 1.48 -14.39
CA ALA A 355 -11.02 2.89 -14.05
C ALA A 355 -10.47 3.14 -12.64
N PHE A 356 -10.69 2.24 -11.71
CA PHE A 356 -10.05 2.27 -10.40
C PHE A 356 -8.55 2.02 -10.51
N ASN A 357 -8.11 0.93 -11.17
CA ASN A 357 -6.70 0.53 -11.22
C ASN A 357 -5.81 1.65 -11.79
N GLU A 358 -6.22 2.26 -12.89
CA GLU A 358 -5.45 3.31 -13.53
C GLU A 358 -5.40 4.61 -12.70
N ALA A 359 -6.51 5.01 -12.05
CA ALA A 359 -6.52 6.16 -11.15
C ALA A 359 -5.74 5.90 -9.85
N ALA A 360 -5.86 4.70 -9.29
CA ALA A 360 -5.11 4.28 -8.09
C ALA A 360 -3.61 4.27 -8.35
N ARG A 361 -3.17 3.73 -9.49
CA ARG A 361 -1.75 3.76 -9.92
C ARG A 361 -1.24 5.20 -10.03
N ALA A 362 -2.00 6.09 -10.66
CA ALA A 362 -1.65 7.51 -10.74
C ALA A 362 -1.55 8.16 -9.35
N MET A 363 -2.45 7.84 -8.44
CA MET A 363 -2.42 8.33 -7.05
C MET A 363 -1.19 7.80 -6.29
N VAL A 364 -0.81 6.53 -6.49
CA VAL A 364 0.39 5.92 -5.89
C VAL A 364 1.64 6.64 -6.39
N VAL A 365 1.79 6.80 -7.71
CA VAL A 365 2.94 7.48 -8.32
C VAL A 365 3.04 8.94 -7.84
N TRP A 366 1.91 9.66 -7.81
CA TRP A 366 1.87 11.04 -7.32
C TRP A 366 2.30 11.16 -5.86
N THR A 367 1.79 10.29 -4.99
CA THR A 367 2.11 10.32 -3.56
C THR A 367 3.55 9.88 -3.29
N ALA A 368 4.06 8.89 -4.03
CA ALA A 368 5.47 8.48 -3.96
C ALA A 368 6.42 9.60 -4.39
N LEU A 369 6.07 10.36 -5.44
CA LEU A 369 6.83 11.55 -5.86
C LEU A 369 6.84 12.63 -4.76
N LYS A 370 5.73 12.85 -4.06
CA LYS A 370 5.69 13.75 -2.91
C LYS A 370 6.58 13.22 -1.76
N SER A 371 6.63 11.90 -1.54
CA SER A 371 7.58 11.30 -0.58
C SER A 371 9.04 11.61 -0.96
N ASP A 372 9.39 11.46 -2.24
CA ASP A 372 10.74 11.84 -2.71
C ASP A 372 11.04 13.33 -2.45
N VAL A 373 10.12 14.24 -2.76
CA VAL A 373 10.29 15.68 -2.50
C VAL A 373 10.44 15.97 -1.01
N ALA A 374 9.62 15.36 -0.16
CA ALA A 374 9.67 15.54 1.29
C ALA A 374 11.02 15.18 1.89
N HIS A 375 11.67 14.13 1.37
CA HIS A 375 12.94 13.62 1.91
C HIS A 375 14.18 14.16 1.19
N ARG A 376 14.09 14.57 -0.07
CA ARG A 376 15.24 14.88 -0.92
C ARG A 376 15.36 16.36 -1.31
N SER A 377 14.29 17.18 -1.24
CA SER A 377 14.39 18.61 -1.56
C SER A 377 15.26 19.36 -0.56
N SER A 378 16.08 20.26 -1.04
CA SER A 378 16.84 21.22 -0.21
C SER A 378 15.97 22.38 0.29
N ASP A 379 14.85 22.69 -0.41
CA ASP A 379 13.93 23.75 -0.03
C ASP A 379 13.02 23.30 1.14
N PRO A 380 13.06 23.99 2.29
CA PRO A 380 12.20 23.66 3.42
C PRO A 380 10.70 23.79 3.11
N LYS A 381 10.33 24.70 2.20
CA LYS A 381 8.94 24.91 1.81
C LYS A 381 8.41 23.72 1.01
N ASP A 382 9.17 23.28 0.02
CA ASP A 382 8.82 22.10 -0.77
C ASP A 382 8.68 20.86 0.12
N ARG A 383 9.62 20.67 1.06
CA ARG A 383 9.55 19.56 2.02
C ARG A 383 8.29 19.61 2.87
N GLN A 384 7.92 20.81 3.38
CA GLN A 384 6.73 20.96 4.21
C GLN A 384 5.44 20.70 3.43
N GLU A 385 5.33 21.23 2.21
CA GLU A 385 4.17 21.01 1.35
C GLU A 385 4.03 19.53 0.98
N ALA A 386 5.13 18.85 0.71
CA ALA A 386 5.15 17.43 0.42
C ALA A 386 4.82 16.57 1.64
N ASP A 387 5.32 16.91 2.84
CA ASP A 387 4.98 16.21 4.11
C ASP A 387 3.50 16.40 4.47
N ASP A 388 2.95 17.58 4.25
CA ASP A 388 1.52 17.86 4.42
C ASP A 388 0.67 16.97 3.50
N HIS A 389 1.07 16.84 2.23
CA HIS A 389 0.43 15.95 1.26
C HIS A 389 0.51 14.48 1.72
N MET A 390 1.69 14.00 2.09
CA MET A 390 1.89 12.64 2.60
C MET A 390 1.01 12.36 3.83
N GLY A 391 0.99 13.29 4.77
CA GLY A 391 0.17 13.19 5.97
C GLY A 391 -1.32 13.03 5.67
N LEU A 392 -1.83 13.80 4.71
CA LEU A 392 -3.24 13.80 4.31
C LEU A 392 -3.60 12.57 3.47
N MET A 393 -2.75 12.21 2.48
CA MET A 393 -3.07 11.16 1.50
C MET A 393 -2.87 9.74 2.02
N THR A 394 -1.93 9.49 2.93
CA THR A 394 -1.64 8.14 3.41
C THR A 394 -2.88 7.40 3.94
N PRO A 395 -3.71 7.97 4.86
CA PRO A 395 -4.92 7.29 5.31
C PRO A 395 -5.97 7.11 4.19
N VAL A 396 -6.10 8.08 3.28
CA VAL A 396 -7.01 7.98 2.12
C VAL A 396 -6.58 6.84 1.20
N MET A 397 -5.30 6.80 0.82
CA MET A 397 -4.77 5.73 -0.04
C MET A 397 -4.97 4.36 0.59
N LYS A 398 -4.50 4.18 1.83
CA LYS A 398 -4.59 2.89 2.52
C LYS A 398 -6.04 2.43 2.65
N GLY A 399 -6.93 3.30 3.09
CA GLY A 399 -8.34 2.98 3.28
C GLY A 399 -9.06 2.70 1.96
N VAL A 400 -9.01 3.63 1.02
CA VAL A 400 -9.77 3.55 -0.24
C VAL A 400 -9.23 2.47 -1.17
N LEU A 401 -7.90 2.39 -1.36
CA LEU A 401 -7.34 1.43 -2.31
C LEU A 401 -7.55 -0.01 -1.85
N THR A 402 -7.54 -0.27 -0.55
CA THR A 402 -7.76 -1.62 -0.02
C THR A 402 -9.23 -2.01 0.02
N ASP A 403 -10.16 -1.08 0.35
CA ASP A 403 -11.61 -1.34 0.31
C ASP A 403 -12.08 -1.63 -1.13
N VAL A 404 -11.69 -0.76 -2.06
CA VAL A 404 -12.07 -0.92 -3.47
C VAL A 404 -11.33 -2.07 -4.13
N GLY A 405 -10.04 -2.27 -3.81
CA GLY A 405 -9.25 -3.39 -4.32
C GLY A 405 -9.84 -4.75 -3.96
N PHE A 406 -10.28 -4.92 -2.71
CA PHE A 406 -11.02 -6.11 -2.29
C PHE A 406 -12.33 -6.27 -3.06
N SER A 407 -13.14 -5.22 -3.16
CA SER A 407 -14.40 -5.24 -3.92
C SER A 407 -14.18 -5.61 -5.39
N ASN A 408 -13.11 -5.10 -6.00
CA ASN A 408 -12.74 -5.40 -7.37
C ASN A 408 -12.28 -6.86 -7.55
N ALA A 409 -11.57 -7.44 -6.58
CA ALA A 409 -11.22 -8.86 -6.62
C ALA A 409 -12.48 -9.75 -6.62
N VAL A 410 -13.50 -9.38 -5.83
CA VAL A 410 -14.81 -10.04 -5.83
C VAL A 410 -15.53 -9.88 -7.18
N LEU A 411 -15.54 -8.67 -7.75
CA LEU A 411 -16.14 -8.40 -9.06
C LEU A 411 -15.43 -9.18 -10.18
N ALA A 412 -14.10 -9.28 -10.12
CA ALA A 412 -13.31 -10.06 -11.08
C ALA A 412 -13.61 -11.56 -10.97
N GLN A 413 -13.72 -12.09 -9.75
CA GLN A 413 -14.15 -13.47 -9.50
C GLN A 413 -15.56 -13.72 -10.08
N GLN A 414 -16.51 -12.77 -9.94
CA GLN A 414 -17.86 -12.84 -10.49
C GLN A 414 -17.86 -13.05 -12.00
N MET A 415 -16.89 -12.48 -12.74
CA MET A 415 -16.79 -12.65 -14.20
C MET A 415 -16.59 -14.09 -14.63
N TYR A 416 -16.02 -14.93 -13.78
CA TYR A 416 -15.84 -16.36 -14.01
C TYR A 416 -17.11 -17.20 -13.76
N GLY A 417 -18.16 -16.60 -13.18
CA GLY A 417 -19.36 -17.33 -12.76
C GLY A 417 -19.01 -18.47 -11.79
N GLY A 418 -19.62 -19.64 -11.94
CA GLY A 418 -19.33 -20.79 -11.08
C GLY A 418 -17.87 -21.24 -11.11
N HIS A 419 -17.15 -21.06 -12.21
CA HIS A 419 -15.72 -21.35 -12.28
C HIS A 419 -14.89 -20.49 -11.32
N GLY A 420 -15.28 -19.24 -11.08
CA GLY A 420 -14.57 -18.36 -10.13
C GLY A 420 -14.64 -18.81 -8.67
N TYR A 421 -15.58 -19.71 -8.36
CA TYR A 421 -15.72 -20.29 -7.02
C TYR A 421 -14.89 -21.58 -6.83
N ILE A 422 -14.33 -22.12 -7.92
CA ILE A 422 -13.53 -23.35 -7.92
C ILE A 422 -12.07 -23.00 -7.66
N ALA A 423 -11.51 -23.63 -6.62
CA ALA A 423 -10.15 -23.34 -6.15
C ALA A 423 -9.07 -23.49 -7.23
N GLU A 424 -9.20 -24.50 -8.10
CA GLU A 424 -8.27 -24.76 -9.20
C GLU A 424 -8.17 -23.64 -10.23
N GLN A 425 -9.19 -22.78 -10.31
CA GLN A 425 -9.17 -21.59 -11.18
C GLN A 425 -8.33 -20.43 -10.60
N GLY A 426 -8.12 -20.42 -9.28
CA GLY A 426 -7.25 -19.47 -8.58
C GLY A 426 -7.83 -18.06 -8.38
N MET A 427 -9.05 -17.78 -8.85
CA MET A 427 -9.65 -16.45 -8.68
C MET A 427 -10.06 -16.15 -7.23
N GLU A 428 -10.44 -17.17 -6.48
CA GLU A 428 -10.81 -17.06 -5.07
C GLU A 428 -9.63 -16.65 -4.19
N GLN A 429 -8.39 -17.00 -4.59
CA GLN A 429 -7.18 -16.61 -3.88
C GLN A 429 -7.01 -15.09 -3.85
N PHE A 430 -7.26 -14.39 -4.95
CA PHE A 430 -7.15 -12.92 -4.99
C PHE A 430 -8.12 -12.24 -4.02
N VAL A 431 -9.33 -12.80 -3.86
CA VAL A 431 -10.31 -12.32 -2.87
C VAL A 431 -9.79 -12.54 -1.44
N ARG A 432 -9.23 -13.75 -1.17
CA ARG A 432 -8.70 -14.09 0.17
C ARG A 432 -7.48 -13.24 0.52
N ASP A 433 -6.57 -13.09 -0.41
CA ASP A 433 -5.33 -12.33 -0.20
C ASP A 433 -5.61 -10.82 -0.06
N ALA A 434 -6.53 -10.25 -0.86
CA ALA A 434 -6.88 -8.84 -0.76
C ALA A 434 -7.51 -8.46 0.61
N ARG A 435 -8.22 -9.40 1.26
CA ARG A 435 -9.01 -9.09 2.46
C ARG A 435 -8.19 -8.59 3.63
N ILE A 436 -6.98 -9.08 3.82
CA ILE A 436 -6.14 -8.69 4.96
C ILE A 436 -5.73 -7.21 4.90
N ALA A 437 -5.55 -6.66 3.70
CA ALA A 437 -5.11 -5.28 3.50
C ALA A 437 -6.06 -4.24 4.13
N MET A 438 -7.35 -4.57 4.27
CA MET A 438 -8.33 -3.71 4.95
C MET A 438 -8.19 -3.74 6.49
N ILE A 439 -7.54 -4.76 7.04
CA ILE A 439 -7.52 -5.06 8.48
C ILE A 439 -6.24 -4.58 9.14
N TYR A 440 -5.08 -4.96 8.60
CA TYR A 440 -3.78 -4.66 9.22
C TYR A 440 -3.27 -3.26 8.88
N GLU A 441 -2.16 -2.85 9.52
CA GLU A 441 -1.52 -1.53 9.40
C GLU A 441 -2.46 -0.37 9.77
N GLY A 442 -3.36 -0.64 10.73
CA GLY A 442 -4.49 0.19 11.10
C GLY A 442 -5.69 -0.12 10.21
N ALA A 443 -6.74 -0.74 10.79
CA ALA A 443 -7.98 -1.05 10.08
C ALA A 443 -8.54 0.21 9.38
N ASN A 444 -9.25 0.02 8.27
CA ASN A 444 -9.68 1.15 7.43
C ASN A 444 -10.55 2.17 8.19
N GLY A 445 -11.37 1.73 9.15
CA GLY A 445 -12.08 2.65 10.06
C GLY A 445 -11.13 3.50 10.91
N ILE A 446 -9.96 2.97 11.30
CA ILE A 446 -8.94 3.73 12.03
C ILE A 446 -8.22 4.73 11.09
N GLN A 447 -8.01 4.38 9.82
CA GLN A 447 -7.51 5.34 8.83
C GLN A 447 -8.49 6.49 8.63
N ALA A 448 -9.78 6.18 8.53
CA ALA A 448 -10.84 7.19 8.42
C ALA A 448 -10.88 8.12 9.64
N LEU A 449 -10.79 7.56 10.85
CA LEU A 449 -10.73 8.34 12.09
C LEU A 449 -9.44 9.17 12.19
N ASP A 450 -8.30 8.64 11.76
CA ASP A 450 -7.04 9.39 11.69
C ASP A 450 -7.14 10.58 10.73
N LEU A 451 -7.78 10.37 9.57
CA LEU A 451 -8.02 11.42 8.59
C LEU A 451 -8.82 12.56 9.19
N VAL A 452 -10.02 12.29 9.71
CA VAL A 452 -10.94 13.35 10.18
C VAL A 452 -10.55 13.94 11.53
N GLY A 453 -9.98 13.13 12.43
CA GLY A 453 -9.67 13.54 13.80
C GLY A 453 -8.30 14.17 13.99
N ARG A 454 -7.33 13.86 13.12
CA ARG A 454 -5.93 14.30 13.29
C ARG A 454 -5.37 15.00 12.07
N LYS A 455 -5.57 14.45 10.86
CA LYS A 455 -4.94 14.98 9.63
C LYS A 455 -5.65 16.22 9.12
N LEU A 456 -6.98 16.16 9.08
CA LEU A 456 -7.82 17.26 8.59
C LEU A 456 -7.65 18.55 9.40
N PRO A 457 -7.72 18.56 10.76
CA PRO A 457 -7.58 19.77 11.55
C PRO A 457 -6.13 20.23 11.76
N ARG A 458 -5.14 19.42 11.37
CA ARG A 458 -3.73 19.73 11.60
C ARG A 458 -3.35 21.07 10.97
N ASP A 459 -2.64 21.91 11.73
CA ASP A 459 -2.14 23.23 11.29
C ASP A 459 -3.22 24.10 10.65
N GLY A 460 -4.44 24.06 11.23
CA GLY A 460 -5.58 24.84 10.75
C GLY A 460 -6.15 24.35 9.41
N GLY A 461 -5.90 23.10 9.04
CA GLY A 461 -6.37 22.53 7.78
C GLY A 461 -5.48 22.86 6.57
N ARG A 462 -4.23 23.27 6.78
CA ARG A 462 -3.31 23.69 5.71
C ARG A 462 -3.22 22.65 4.58
N ALA A 463 -3.05 21.37 4.92
CA ALA A 463 -2.90 20.31 3.93
C ALA A 463 -4.15 20.14 3.04
N VAL A 464 -5.35 20.13 3.62
CA VAL A 464 -6.59 19.97 2.85
C VAL A 464 -6.88 21.21 2.01
N MET A 465 -6.57 22.42 2.51
CA MET A 465 -6.73 23.64 1.74
C MET A 465 -5.75 23.70 0.56
N ALA A 466 -4.52 23.20 0.72
CA ALA A 466 -3.55 23.08 -0.37
C ALA A 466 -4.08 22.12 -1.46
N PHE A 467 -4.63 20.96 -1.08
CA PHE A 467 -5.26 20.04 -2.00
C PHE A 467 -6.44 20.68 -2.75
N PHE A 468 -7.34 21.37 -2.05
CA PHE A 468 -8.47 22.06 -2.69
C PHE A 468 -8.00 23.10 -3.70
N ASN A 469 -6.99 23.88 -3.36
CA ASN A 469 -6.42 24.88 -4.24
C ASN A 469 -5.75 24.25 -5.47
N GLU A 470 -5.02 23.16 -5.32
CA GLU A 470 -4.39 22.45 -6.43
C GLU A 470 -5.43 21.96 -7.44
N VAL A 471 -6.49 21.28 -6.97
CA VAL A 471 -7.57 20.78 -7.83
C VAL A 471 -8.37 21.92 -8.47
N ALA A 472 -8.68 22.98 -7.72
CA ALA A 472 -9.42 24.16 -8.22
C ALA A 472 -8.61 24.95 -9.26
N THR A 473 -7.29 25.07 -9.06
CA THR A 473 -6.39 25.71 -10.04
C THR A 473 -6.39 24.96 -11.35
N PHE A 474 -6.23 23.63 -11.31
CA PHE A 474 -6.31 22.80 -12.50
C PHE A 474 -7.66 22.94 -13.22
N ALA A 475 -8.75 22.94 -12.46
CA ALA A 475 -10.09 23.14 -13.01
C ALA A 475 -10.26 24.51 -13.70
N LYS A 476 -9.70 25.57 -13.13
CA LYS A 476 -9.72 26.91 -13.71
C LYS A 476 -8.89 26.99 -14.99
N GLU A 477 -7.70 26.39 -15.01
CA GLU A 477 -6.80 26.42 -16.16
C GLU A 477 -7.36 25.65 -17.37
N HIS A 478 -8.08 24.57 -17.14
CA HIS A 478 -8.54 23.66 -18.21
C HIS A 478 -10.06 23.67 -18.42
N GLY A 479 -10.84 24.37 -17.60
CA GLY A 479 -12.30 24.40 -17.69
C GLY A 479 -12.87 25.08 -18.93
N GLY A 480 -12.09 25.93 -19.60
CA GLY A 480 -12.44 26.56 -20.87
C GLY A 480 -12.22 25.70 -22.10
N ASP A 481 -11.50 24.59 -21.99
CA ASP A 481 -11.26 23.65 -23.07
C ASP A 481 -12.43 22.69 -23.24
N GLU A 482 -13.10 22.72 -24.41
CA GLU A 482 -14.25 21.85 -24.71
C GLU A 482 -13.91 20.36 -24.59
N ALA A 483 -12.69 19.95 -24.97
CA ALA A 483 -12.27 18.57 -24.87
C ALA A 483 -12.06 18.11 -23.44
N MET A 484 -11.79 19.03 -22.52
CA MET A 484 -11.60 18.76 -21.09
C MET A 484 -12.91 18.84 -20.28
N LYS A 485 -13.98 19.42 -20.82
CA LYS A 485 -15.27 19.53 -20.11
C LYS A 485 -15.77 18.22 -19.50
N PRO A 486 -15.70 17.05 -20.20
CA PRO A 486 -16.17 15.78 -19.65
C PRO A 486 -15.44 15.32 -18.38
N TYR A 487 -14.27 15.88 -18.11
CA TYR A 487 -13.42 15.55 -16.96
C TYR A 487 -13.47 16.65 -15.89
N VAL A 488 -13.34 17.91 -16.30
CA VAL A 488 -13.22 19.04 -15.38
C VAL A 488 -14.54 19.40 -14.72
N ALA A 489 -15.66 19.38 -15.45
CA ALA A 489 -16.95 19.77 -14.88
C ALA A 489 -17.43 18.82 -13.76
N PRO A 490 -17.45 17.47 -13.95
CA PRO A 490 -17.82 16.56 -12.87
C PRO A 490 -16.79 16.56 -11.72
N MET A 491 -15.48 16.72 -12.00
CA MET A 491 -14.45 16.86 -10.97
C MET A 491 -14.71 18.11 -10.10
N SER A 492 -15.07 19.24 -10.70
CA SER A 492 -15.37 20.48 -9.95
C SER A 492 -16.58 20.32 -9.05
N THR A 493 -17.63 19.62 -9.54
CA THR A 493 -18.81 19.28 -8.72
C THR A 493 -18.43 18.40 -7.53
N ALA A 494 -17.63 17.35 -7.75
CA ALA A 494 -17.17 16.46 -6.71
C ALA A 494 -16.28 17.16 -5.67
N LEU A 495 -15.40 18.08 -6.12
CA LEU A 495 -14.63 18.95 -5.22
C LEU A 495 -15.56 19.78 -4.34
N GLY A 496 -16.63 20.35 -4.90
CA GLY A 496 -17.65 21.09 -4.14
C GLY A 496 -18.32 20.20 -3.05
N HIS A 497 -18.59 18.94 -3.35
CA HIS A 497 -19.11 17.98 -2.35
C HIS A 497 -18.10 17.76 -1.21
N LEU A 498 -16.82 17.58 -1.53
CA LEU A 498 -15.78 17.39 -0.52
C LEU A 498 -15.59 18.64 0.36
N GLN A 499 -15.63 19.84 -0.22
CA GLN A 499 -15.55 21.10 0.51
C GLN A 499 -16.74 21.28 1.46
N GLN A 500 -17.96 20.95 1.01
CA GLN A 500 -19.16 20.96 1.84
C GLN A 500 -19.06 19.96 2.99
N ALA A 501 -18.60 18.74 2.73
CA ALA A 501 -18.39 17.71 3.75
C ALA A 501 -17.33 18.15 4.78
N THR A 502 -16.24 18.76 4.33
CA THR A 502 -15.19 19.31 5.20
C THR A 502 -15.74 20.41 6.10
N THR A 503 -16.49 21.35 5.53
CA THR A 503 -17.14 22.45 6.28
C THR A 503 -18.11 21.89 7.32
N TRP A 504 -18.92 20.90 6.93
CA TRP A 504 -19.87 20.26 7.84
C TRP A 504 -19.15 19.60 9.02
N LEU A 505 -18.06 18.86 8.78
CA LEU A 505 -17.24 18.26 9.84
C LEU A 505 -16.66 19.31 10.78
N MET A 506 -16.10 20.38 10.24
CA MET A 506 -15.53 21.46 11.06
C MET A 506 -16.57 22.12 11.97
N GLN A 507 -17.81 22.27 11.51
CA GLN A 507 -18.89 22.88 12.29
C GLN A 507 -19.53 21.93 13.31
N ASN A 508 -19.61 20.63 13.00
CA ASN A 508 -20.44 19.69 13.78
C ASN A 508 -19.62 18.71 14.64
N ALA A 509 -18.36 18.42 14.28
CA ALA A 509 -17.52 17.49 15.03
C ALA A 509 -17.05 18.06 16.37
N MET A 510 -16.78 19.35 16.47
CA MET A 510 -16.35 20.00 17.71
C MET A 510 -17.47 20.01 18.77
N MET A 511 -18.71 20.19 18.33
CA MET A 511 -19.88 20.20 19.22
C MET A 511 -20.29 18.79 19.68
N LYS A 512 -20.15 17.80 18.78
CA LYS A 512 -20.48 16.40 19.03
C LYS A 512 -19.45 15.49 18.34
N PRO A 513 -18.43 15.01 19.07
CA PRO A 513 -17.34 14.19 18.50
C PRO A 513 -17.81 12.94 17.75
N ASP A 514 -18.93 12.33 18.17
CA ASP A 514 -19.53 11.17 17.49
C ASP A 514 -19.90 11.47 16.04
N ASN A 515 -20.17 12.73 15.69
CA ASN A 515 -20.40 13.13 14.31
C ASN A 515 -19.18 12.89 13.41
N ALA A 516 -17.97 13.15 13.94
CA ALA A 516 -16.74 12.82 13.20
C ALA A 516 -16.59 11.31 13.00
N GLY A 517 -16.87 10.52 14.06
CA GLY A 517 -16.80 9.06 14.01
C GLY A 517 -17.77 8.47 12.98
N ALA A 518 -19.03 8.91 13.00
CA ALA A 518 -20.06 8.43 12.09
C ALA A 518 -19.80 8.80 10.61
N ALA A 519 -19.20 9.98 10.38
CA ALA A 519 -18.92 10.48 9.04
C ALA A 519 -17.57 10.02 8.45
N ALA A 520 -16.65 9.50 9.28
CA ALA A 520 -15.25 9.31 8.91
C ALA A 520 -15.05 8.45 7.66
N THR A 521 -15.72 7.30 7.59
CA THR A 521 -15.57 6.37 6.44
C THR A 521 -16.11 6.98 5.15
N ASP A 522 -17.32 7.58 5.19
CA ASP A 522 -17.90 8.26 4.02
C ASP A 522 -17.03 9.43 3.57
N TYR A 523 -16.43 10.20 4.50
CA TYR A 523 -15.52 11.28 4.17
C TYR A 523 -14.25 10.76 3.49
N MET A 524 -13.66 9.68 3.97
CA MET A 524 -12.48 9.06 3.36
C MET A 524 -12.77 8.56 1.95
N GLN A 525 -13.91 7.91 1.72
CA GLN A 525 -14.33 7.43 0.39
C GLN A 525 -14.59 8.61 -0.56
N LEU A 526 -15.29 9.65 -0.09
CA LEU A 526 -15.51 10.88 -0.85
C LEU A 526 -14.18 11.53 -1.27
N PHE A 527 -13.22 11.60 -0.34
CA PHE A 527 -11.89 12.15 -0.61
C PHE A 527 -11.17 11.34 -1.69
N GLY A 528 -11.21 10.02 -1.60
CA GLY A 528 -10.62 9.13 -2.61
C GLY A 528 -11.22 9.32 -4.00
N LEU A 529 -12.55 9.42 -4.11
CA LEU A 529 -13.22 9.66 -5.39
C LEU A 529 -12.82 11.00 -6.02
N VAL A 530 -12.70 12.06 -5.23
CA VAL A 530 -12.23 13.38 -5.73
C VAL A 530 -10.77 13.30 -6.18
N THR A 531 -9.93 12.58 -5.45
CA THR A 531 -8.53 12.38 -5.85
C THR A 531 -8.43 11.59 -7.15
N PHE A 532 -9.21 10.53 -7.32
CA PHE A 532 -9.27 9.77 -8.59
C PHE A 532 -9.76 10.63 -9.74
N ALA A 533 -10.77 11.49 -9.52
CA ALA A 533 -11.23 12.43 -10.53
C ALA A 533 -10.11 13.39 -10.98
N TYR A 534 -9.33 13.89 -10.04
CA TYR A 534 -8.18 14.73 -10.33
C TYR A 534 -7.09 13.98 -11.13
N MET A 535 -6.80 12.74 -10.75
CA MET A 535 -5.85 11.90 -11.51
C MET A 535 -6.35 11.64 -12.94
N TRP A 536 -7.63 11.31 -13.10
CA TRP A 536 -8.23 11.13 -14.43
C TRP A 536 -8.21 12.40 -15.28
N ALA A 537 -8.50 13.57 -14.69
CA ALA A 537 -8.44 14.83 -15.42
C ALA A 537 -7.01 15.16 -15.90
N ARG A 538 -6.00 14.91 -15.08
CA ARG A 538 -4.58 15.05 -15.47
C ARG A 538 -4.20 14.09 -16.60
N MET A 539 -4.52 12.80 -16.46
CA MET A 539 -4.24 11.80 -17.50
C MET A 539 -4.96 12.11 -18.82
N ALA A 540 -6.21 12.58 -18.75
CA ALA A 540 -6.99 12.95 -19.93
C ALA A 540 -6.38 14.16 -20.66
N LYS A 541 -5.93 15.19 -19.92
CA LYS A 541 -5.25 16.34 -20.50
C LYS A 541 -4.01 15.93 -21.30
N VAL A 542 -3.16 15.11 -20.68
CA VAL A 542 -1.95 14.60 -21.33
C VAL A 542 -2.28 13.73 -22.54
N ALA A 543 -3.28 12.85 -22.44
CA ALA A 543 -3.71 12.01 -23.55
C ALA A 543 -4.21 12.85 -24.75
N LEU A 544 -5.01 13.90 -24.49
CA LEU A 544 -5.47 14.84 -25.52
C LEU A 544 -4.33 15.58 -26.18
N ASP A 545 -3.36 16.08 -25.40
CA ASP A 545 -2.19 16.78 -25.93
C ASP A 545 -1.34 15.87 -26.83
N LYS A 546 -1.09 14.63 -26.41
CA LYS A 546 -0.36 13.63 -27.20
C LYS A 546 -1.10 13.27 -28.50
N ILE A 547 -2.41 13.14 -28.44
CA ILE A 547 -3.25 12.90 -29.63
C ILE A 547 -3.15 14.08 -30.59
N ALA A 548 -3.22 15.30 -30.11
CA ALA A 548 -3.07 16.50 -30.94
C ALA A 548 -1.68 16.62 -31.58
N ALA A 549 -0.63 16.22 -30.86
CA ALA A 549 0.76 16.32 -31.33
C ALA A 549 1.16 15.18 -32.26
N SER A 550 0.72 13.94 -32.02
CA SER A 550 1.28 12.74 -32.66
C SER A 550 0.20 11.78 -33.22
N GLY A 551 -1.09 12.13 -33.09
CA GLY A 551 -2.19 11.30 -33.52
C GLY A 551 -2.70 10.32 -32.44
N ALA A 552 -3.90 9.80 -32.66
CA ALA A 552 -4.55 8.89 -31.72
C ALA A 552 -3.93 7.49 -31.76
N THR A 553 -3.64 6.93 -30.59
CA THR A 553 -3.29 5.51 -30.42
C THR A 553 -4.42 4.77 -29.71
N PRO A 554 -4.50 3.44 -29.82
CA PRO A 554 -5.47 2.64 -29.06
C PRO A 554 -5.33 2.86 -27.53
N TYR A 555 -4.10 3.00 -27.03
CA TYR A 555 -3.83 3.27 -25.62
C TYR A 555 -4.43 4.60 -25.18
N LEU A 556 -4.09 5.71 -25.83
CA LEU A 556 -4.57 7.05 -25.49
C LEU A 556 -6.10 7.18 -25.63
N THR A 557 -6.66 6.59 -26.70
CA THR A 557 -8.11 6.57 -26.88
C THR A 557 -8.82 5.81 -25.74
N THR A 558 -8.24 4.68 -25.33
CA THR A 558 -8.78 3.89 -24.22
C THR A 558 -8.72 4.67 -22.90
N LYS A 559 -7.61 5.40 -22.65
CA LYS A 559 -7.50 6.32 -21.49
C LYS A 559 -8.67 7.29 -21.42
N LEU A 560 -8.95 7.98 -22.51
CA LEU A 560 -10.04 8.96 -22.57
C LEU A 560 -11.42 8.33 -22.31
N VAL A 561 -11.69 7.16 -22.89
CA VAL A 561 -12.96 6.44 -22.68
C VAL A 561 -13.09 5.96 -21.23
N THR A 562 -12.02 5.41 -20.66
CA THR A 562 -12.02 4.92 -19.26
C THR A 562 -12.21 6.07 -18.28
N GLY A 563 -11.53 7.19 -18.50
CA GLY A 563 -11.70 8.40 -17.68
C GLY A 563 -13.12 8.96 -17.72
N ARG A 564 -13.74 9.03 -18.91
CA ARG A 564 -15.16 9.44 -19.02
C ARG A 564 -16.10 8.47 -18.29
N PHE A 565 -15.85 7.16 -18.41
CA PHE A 565 -16.62 6.17 -17.66
C PHE A 565 -16.53 6.41 -16.16
N PHE A 566 -15.33 6.70 -15.63
CA PHE A 566 -15.15 7.06 -14.22
C PHE A 566 -16.00 8.28 -13.85
N MET A 567 -15.89 9.36 -14.63
CA MET A 567 -16.60 10.61 -14.35
C MET A 567 -18.14 10.45 -14.37
N GLU A 568 -18.65 9.60 -15.28
CA GLU A 568 -20.09 9.42 -15.49
C GLU A 568 -20.72 8.36 -14.57
N ARG A 569 -19.95 7.32 -14.17
CA ARG A 569 -20.51 6.12 -13.53
C ARG A 569 -20.03 5.88 -12.10
N MET A 570 -18.86 6.38 -11.72
CA MET A 570 -18.30 6.16 -10.39
C MET A 570 -18.32 7.45 -9.56
N LEU A 571 -17.88 8.55 -10.13
CA LEU A 571 -17.76 9.83 -9.42
C LEU A 571 -19.10 10.35 -8.83
N PRO A 572 -20.30 10.12 -9.42
CA PRO A 572 -21.57 10.55 -8.83
C PRO A 572 -21.84 10.04 -7.41
N GLU A 573 -21.17 8.97 -6.96
CA GLU A 573 -21.26 8.48 -5.56
C GLU A 573 -20.83 9.54 -4.52
N THR A 574 -20.07 10.55 -4.92
CA THR A 574 -19.70 11.68 -4.04
C THR A 574 -20.92 12.37 -3.43
N SER A 575 -22.03 12.46 -4.14
CA SER A 575 -23.29 13.02 -3.63
C SER A 575 -23.92 12.17 -2.53
N VAL A 576 -23.81 10.85 -2.65
CA VAL A 576 -24.34 9.90 -1.66
C VAL A 576 -23.51 9.97 -0.37
N HIS A 577 -22.18 10.01 -0.49
CA HIS A 577 -21.30 10.17 0.67
C HIS A 577 -21.55 11.50 1.39
N LEU A 578 -21.70 12.60 0.65
CA LEU A 578 -22.03 13.90 1.24
C LEU A 578 -23.35 13.84 2.03
N ALA A 579 -24.40 13.26 1.44
CA ALA A 579 -25.69 13.12 2.10
C ALA A 579 -25.57 12.31 3.41
N ARG A 580 -24.84 11.19 3.40
CA ARG A 580 -24.62 10.36 4.60
C ARG A 580 -23.83 11.11 5.68
N ILE A 581 -22.79 11.86 5.30
CA ILE A 581 -22.00 12.69 6.24
C ILE A 581 -22.92 13.68 6.95
N GLN A 582 -23.79 14.36 6.20
CA GLN A 582 -24.68 15.39 6.72
C GLN A 582 -25.80 14.89 7.62
N THR A 583 -26.11 13.58 7.62
CA THR A 583 -27.06 13.00 8.58
C THR A 583 -26.52 12.99 10.02
N GLY A 584 -25.21 13.06 10.21
CA GLY A 584 -24.59 13.01 11.53
C GLY A 584 -24.71 11.65 12.20
N CYS A 585 -24.49 11.61 13.51
CA CYS A 585 -24.40 10.37 14.29
C CYS A 585 -25.71 9.93 14.97
N ALA A 586 -26.82 10.67 14.81
CA ALA A 586 -28.02 10.44 15.63
C ALA A 586 -28.50 8.99 15.54
N THR A 587 -28.83 8.52 14.33
CA THR A 587 -29.33 7.16 14.11
C THR A 587 -28.27 6.07 14.37
N THR A 588 -26.99 6.38 14.17
CA THR A 588 -25.88 5.45 14.45
C THR A 588 -25.72 5.18 15.95
N MET A 589 -25.97 6.19 16.78
CA MET A 589 -25.75 6.14 18.23
C MET A 589 -27.05 5.96 19.05
N GLU A 590 -28.20 5.89 18.39
CA GLU A 590 -29.50 5.79 19.05
C GLU A 590 -29.75 4.41 19.67
N LEU A 591 -29.29 3.35 19.00
CA LEU A 591 -29.48 1.98 19.47
C LEU A 591 -28.56 1.68 20.64
N ALA A 592 -29.15 1.22 21.77
CA ALA A 592 -28.37 0.79 22.94
C ALA A 592 -27.49 -0.44 22.58
N ALA A 593 -26.30 -0.54 23.18
CA ALA A 593 -25.34 -1.60 22.87
C ALA A 593 -25.90 -3.01 23.06
N GLU A 594 -26.79 -3.19 24.06
CA GLU A 594 -27.43 -4.46 24.38
C GLU A 594 -28.50 -4.88 23.35
N ALA A 595 -28.88 -3.98 22.45
CA ALA A 595 -29.88 -4.25 21.40
C ALA A 595 -29.25 -4.74 20.06
N PHE A 596 -27.89 -4.78 19.96
CA PHE A 596 -27.19 -5.37 18.81
C PHE A 596 -27.15 -6.93 18.88
#